data_bdcbca620ac92ab35807eabc3e5d17e8
#
_entry.id   bdcbca620ac92ab35807eabc3e5d17e8
#
_cell.length_a   1.000
_cell.length_b   1.000
_cell.length_c   1.000
_cell.angle_alpha   90.00
_cell.angle_beta   90.00
_cell.angle_gamma   90.00
#
_symmetry.space_group_name_H-M   'P 1'
#
loop_
_entity.id
_entity.type
_entity.pdbx_description
1 polymer ?
#
loop_
_entity_poly.entity_id
_entity_poly.type
_entity_poly.pdbx_seq_one_letter_code
_entity_poly.pdbx_strand_id
1 'polypeptide(L)'
;MVEEHSPEFIDAGERQKIDFFEGDVHLGHYDFRFDFNDKKHFSISQDGTGRFRVHTEKNISKLWLLLEDEDFRPVELRKYAETDRFVFWGVQVEFRANVAKFSFAATTEDNLNLYLGTSGIANFISPSEKWIYDSSIYQRHSIPDWVYGSVMYQVFPERFANGRSEINPENTVEWGSVPTRLDFQGGDLYGVIDKLDHIESLGVNILYLNPIFLSGSTHKYDSWDHFKVCLLYTSDAADEIVR
;
A
#
# COMPACT_ATOMS: atom_id res chain seq x y z
N MET A 1 27.82 29.42 9.30
CA MET A 1 26.75 28.74 10.06
C MET A 1 25.51 29.53 9.78
N VAL A 2 24.66 29.05 8.89
CA VAL A 2 23.35 29.64 8.64
C VAL A 2 22.44 28.96 9.65
N GLU A 3 21.94 29.72 10.63
CA GLU A 3 20.90 29.24 11.55
C GLU A 3 19.66 28.96 10.69
N GLU A 4 19.33 27.70 10.52
CA GLU A 4 18.03 27.26 9.98
C GLU A 4 16.98 27.66 11.01
N HIS A 5 16.32 28.80 10.78
CA HIS A 5 15.14 29.15 11.52
C HIS A 5 14.02 28.19 11.07
N SER A 6 13.62 27.28 11.97
CA SER A 6 12.32 26.62 11.84
C SER A 6 11.26 27.71 11.75
N PRO A 7 10.25 27.59 10.87
CA PRO A 7 9.18 28.57 10.79
C PRO A 7 8.54 28.73 12.18
N GLU A 8 8.42 29.95 12.67
CA GLU A 8 7.69 30.25 13.91
C GLU A 8 6.22 29.88 13.67
N PHE A 9 5.82 28.71 14.19
CA PHE A 9 4.43 28.29 14.17
C PHE A 9 3.70 29.08 15.29
N ILE A 10 2.80 29.95 14.88
CA ILE A 10 1.98 30.71 15.83
C ILE A 10 0.96 29.73 16.43
N ASP A 11 1.10 29.43 17.72
CA ASP A 11 0.10 28.67 18.47
C ASP A 11 -1.21 29.46 18.52
N ALA A 12 -2.35 28.78 18.30
CA ALA A 12 -3.68 29.37 18.32
C ALA A 12 -4.08 30.01 19.70
N GLY A 13 -3.24 29.81 20.74
CA GLY A 13 -3.38 30.48 22.05
C GLY A 13 -3.03 31.96 22.03
N GLU A 14 -2.15 32.40 21.14
CA GLU A 14 -1.81 33.81 20.96
C GLU A 14 -2.51 34.36 19.71
N ARG A 15 -3.79 34.75 19.88
CA ARG A 15 -4.53 35.49 18.86
C ARG A 15 -3.96 36.88 18.71
N GLN A 16 -2.88 37.08 17.99
CA GLN A 16 -2.69 38.32 17.28
C GLN A 16 -3.77 38.39 16.21
N LYS A 17 -4.59 39.46 16.26
CA LYS A 17 -5.48 39.84 15.17
C LYS A 17 -4.62 40.02 13.92
N ILE A 18 -4.51 38.97 13.11
CA ILE A 18 -4.08 39.13 11.73
C ILE A 18 -5.27 39.79 11.07
N ASP A 19 -5.12 41.08 10.70
CA ASP A 19 -6.10 41.77 9.88
C ASP A 19 -6.36 40.89 8.65
N PHE A 20 -7.58 40.40 8.54
CA PHE A 20 -8.04 39.70 7.35
C PHE A 20 -7.89 40.71 6.20
N PHE A 21 -6.95 40.45 5.32
CA PHE A 21 -6.98 41.05 4.01
C PHE A 21 -8.31 40.61 3.37
N GLU A 22 -9.21 41.54 3.15
CA GLU A 22 -10.35 41.41 2.25
C GLU A 22 -9.81 41.19 0.81
N GLY A 23 -9.38 40.03 0.53
CA GLY A 23 -9.10 39.50 -0.78
C GLY A 23 -9.50 38.06 -0.71
N ASP A 24 -10.43 37.64 -1.55
CA ASP A 24 -10.76 36.24 -1.79
C ASP A 24 -9.49 35.44 -2.10
N VAL A 25 -8.79 35.00 -1.06
CA VAL A 25 -7.77 33.95 -1.21
C VAL A 25 -8.56 32.67 -1.47
N HIS A 26 -8.82 32.40 -2.73
CA HIS A 26 -9.33 31.11 -3.15
C HIS A 26 -8.31 30.04 -2.76
N LEU A 27 -8.45 29.50 -1.56
CA LEU A 27 -7.71 28.33 -1.07
C LEU A 27 -7.98 27.08 -1.92
N GLY A 28 -8.86 27.20 -2.93
CA GLY A 28 -9.21 26.15 -3.88
C GLY A 28 -8.13 25.78 -4.90
N HIS A 29 -6.97 26.44 -4.90
CA HIS A 29 -5.87 26.13 -5.84
C HIS A 29 -4.79 25.21 -5.29
N TYR A 30 -4.87 24.82 -4.02
CA TYR A 30 -3.87 23.95 -3.41
C TYR A 30 -4.44 22.54 -3.25
N ASP A 31 -3.91 21.57 -4.01
CA ASP A 31 -4.31 20.17 -3.91
C ASP A 31 -3.37 19.45 -2.92
N PHE A 32 -3.86 19.27 -1.68
CA PHE A 32 -3.26 18.43 -0.66
C PHE A 32 -4.04 17.13 -0.56
N ARG A 33 -3.33 16.00 -0.67
CA ARG A 33 -3.94 14.69 -0.57
C ARG A 33 -3.33 13.91 0.59
N PHE A 34 -4.10 13.81 1.63
CA PHE A 34 -3.83 12.96 2.78
C PHE A 34 -5.16 12.37 3.29
N ASP A 35 -5.21 11.06 3.42
CA ASP A 35 -6.31 10.34 4.06
C ASP A 35 -5.71 9.46 5.16
N PHE A 36 -6.07 9.75 6.41
CA PHE A 36 -5.57 9.04 7.58
C PHE A 36 -5.97 7.56 7.59
N ASN A 37 -7.08 7.22 6.94
CA ASN A 37 -7.59 5.84 6.85
C ASN A 37 -7.01 5.05 5.67
N ASP A 38 -6.36 5.73 4.71
CA ASP A 38 -5.69 5.05 3.60
C ASP A 38 -4.24 4.69 3.97
N LYS A 39 -3.92 3.40 3.99
CA LYS A 39 -2.57 2.87 4.26
C LYS A 39 -1.49 3.39 3.30
N LYS A 40 -1.89 3.92 2.14
CA LYS A 40 -0.96 4.61 1.23
C LYS A 40 -0.47 5.93 1.79
N HIS A 41 -1.30 6.61 2.61
CA HIS A 41 -0.97 7.89 3.22
C HIS A 41 -0.45 7.74 4.65
N PHE A 42 -1.04 6.86 5.44
CA PHE A 42 -0.61 6.60 6.80
C PHE A 42 -0.54 5.09 7.10
N SER A 43 0.55 4.67 7.73
CA SER A 43 0.72 3.29 8.18
C SER A 43 1.63 3.22 9.39
N ILE A 44 1.43 2.20 10.23
CA ILE A 44 2.28 1.89 11.39
C ILE A 44 3.05 0.61 11.09
N SER A 45 4.36 0.65 11.26
CA SER A 45 5.22 -0.52 11.19
C SER A 45 5.17 -1.33 12.50
N GLN A 46 5.76 -2.53 12.49
CA GLN A 46 5.73 -3.44 13.67
C GLN A 46 6.42 -2.85 14.90
N ASP A 47 7.48 -2.08 14.71
CA ASP A 47 8.22 -1.38 15.76
C ASP A 47 7.47 -0.15 16.32
N GLY A 48 6.30 0.18 15.77
CA GLY A 48 5.50 1.33 16.19
C GLY A 48 5.84 2.63 15.48
N THR A 49 6.71 2.60 14.47
CA THR A 49 7.03 3.78 13.66
C THR A 49 5.87 4.14 12.74
N GLY A 50 5.40 5.37 12.82
CA GLY A 50 4.40 5.94 11.91
C GLY A 50 5.05 6.41 10.61
N ARG A 51 4.48 6.01 9.49
CA ARG A 51 4.88 6.48 8.17
C ARG A 51 3.78 7.36 7.58
N PHE A 52 4.14 8.60 7.29
CA PHE A 52 3.25 9.57 6.65
C PHE A 52 3.69 9.81 5.21
N ARG A 53 2.71 9.88 4.31
CA ARG A 53 2.89 10.22 2.89
C ARG A 53 1.83 11.21 2.48
N VAL A 54 2.26 12.32 1.93
CA VAL A 54 1.39 13.41 1.48
C VAL A 54 1.70 13.71 0.03
N HIS A 55 0.68 13.97 -0.75
CA HIS A 55 0.83 14.45 -2.12
C HIS A 55 0.40 15.91 -2.19
N THR A 56 1.20 16.74 -2.83
CA THR A 56 0.89 18.17 -3.04
C THR A 56 1.11 18.56 -4.50
N GLU A 57 0.56 19.68 -4.90
CA GLU A 57 0.99 20.33 -6.13
C GLU A 57 2.44 20.84 -6.01
N LYS A 58 3.03 21.25 -7.16
CA LYS A 58 4.45 21.63 -7.26
C LYS A 58 4.80 22.96 -6.57
N ASN A 59 3.82 23.78 -6.31
CA ASN A 59 3.98 25.09 -5.68
C ASN A 59 4.30 25.05 -4.18
N ILE A 60 4.44 23.86 -3.59
CA ILE A 60 4.86 23.67 -2.20
C ILE A 60 6.36 23.50 -2.14
N SER A 61 7.04 24.39 -1.42
CA SER A 61 8.48 24.39 -1.22
C SER A 61 8.92 23.57 -0.02
N LYS A 62 8.13 23.58 1.06
CA LYS A 62 8.39 22.84 2.31
C LYS A 62 7.09 22.29 2.89
N LEU A 63 7.20 21.13 3.56
CA LEU A 63 6.07 20.48 4.23
C LEU A 63 6.50 19.89 5.57
N TRP A 64 5.72 20.13 6.61
CA TRP A 64 5.95 19.63 7.98
C TRP A 64 4.74 18.86 8.48
N LEU A 65 5.02 17.79 9.22
CA LEU A 65 4.09 17.15 10.14
C LEU A 65 4.17 17.89 11.47
N LEU A 66 3.08 18.46 11.92
CA LEU A 66 2.93 19.06 13.23
C LEU A 66 2.41 17.98 14.18
N LEU A 67 3.30 17.40 14.96
CA LEU A 67 3.01 16.27 15.84
C LEU A 67 2.93 16.72 17.29
N GLU A 68 1.87 16.31 17.98
CA GLU A 68 1.65 16.49 19.41
C GLU A 68 1.48 15.11 20.03
N ASP A 69 2.55 14.60 20.60
CA ASP A 69 2.54 13.37 21.40
C ASP A 69 2.85 13.69 22.88
N GLU A 70 4.10 13.68 23.36
CA GLU A 70 4.46 14.23 24.66
C GLU A 70 4.68 15.73 24.59
N ASP A 71 5.29 16.18 23.48
CA ASP A 71 5.58 17.58 23.20
C ASP A 71 5.09 17.95 21.80
N PHE A 72 4.95 19.26 21.54
CA PHE A 72 4.76 19.75 20.19
C PHE A 72 6.08 19.71 19.43
N ARG A 73 6.11 19.00 18.31
CA ARG A 73 7.29 18.92 17.46
C ARG A 73 6.95 18.96 15.97
N PRO A 74 7.41 19.95 15.23
CA PRO A 74 7.35 19.94 13.78
C PRO A 74 8.42 18.99 13.23
N VAL A 75 8.03 18.09 12.32
CA VAL A 75 8.92 17.15 11.65
C VAL A 75 8.83 17.39 10.14
N GLU A 76 9.94 17.77 9.53
CA GLU A 76 9.97 18.05 8.09
C GLU A 76 9.78 16.78 7.27
N LEU A 77 8.89 16.83 6.27
CA LEU A 77 8.73 15.78 5.29
C LEU A 77 9.76 15.95 4.16
N ARG A 78 10.30 14.84 3.70
CA ARG A 78 11.23 14.83 2.57
C ARG A 78 10.49 14.50 1.28
N LYS A 79 10.80 15.23 0.23
CA LYS A 79 10.39 14.90 -1.14
C LYS A 79 11.07 13.61 -1.57
N TYR A 80 10.31 12.60 -2.00
CA TYR A 80 10.87 11.33 -2.47
C TYR A 80 10.51 10.98 -3.91
N ALA A 81 9.49 11.63 -4.49
CA ALA A 81 9.13 11.47 -5.89
C ALA A 81 8.41 12.72 -6.41
N GLU A 82 8.36 12.85 -7.73
CA GLU A 82 7.64 13.91 -8.42
C GLU A 82 7.10 13.39 -9.75
N THR A 83 5.92 13.88 -10.13
CA THR A 83 5.32 13.70 -11.45
C THR A 83 5.14 15.07 -12.12
N ASP A 84 4.55 15.12 -13.31
CA ASP A 84 4.25 16.40 -13.97
C ASP A 84 3.34 17.31 -13.15
N ARG A 85 2.47 16.72 -12.31
CA ARG A 85 1.47 17.45 -11.54
C ARG A 85 1.75 17.47 -10.03
N PHE A 86 2.24 16.38 -9.45
CA PHE A 86 2.34 16.22 -8.00
C PHE A 86 3.75 16.02 -7.51
N VAL A 87 4.00 16.50 -6.28
CA VAL A 87 5.16 16.18 -5.45
C VAL A 87 4.72 15.22 -4.35
N PHE A 88 5.52 14.20 -4.10
CA PHE A 88 5.29 13.16 -3.10
C PHE A 88 6.26 13.36 -1.93
N TRP A 89 5.67 13.57 -0.75
CA TRP A 89 6.40 13.84 0.48
C TRP A 89 6.24 12.67 1.44
N GLY A 90 7.27 12.39 2.23
CA GLY A 90 7.21 11.33 3.21
C GLY A 90 8.08 11.59 4.42
N VAL A 91 7.64 11.05 5.57
CA VAL A 91 8.39 11.04 6.82
C VAL A 91 8.06 9.80 7.62
N GLN A 92 9.00 9.34 8.42
CA GLN A 92 8.82 8.30 9.43
C GLN A 92 9.08 8.91 10.79
N VAL A 93 8.20 8.63 11.75
CA VAL A 93 8.29 9.15 13.11
C VAL A 93 7.99 8.05 14.12
N GLU A 94 8.74 8.04 15.22
CA GLU A 94 8.41 7.26 16.41
C GLU A 94 7.47 8.09 17.28
N PHE A 95 6.32 7.50 17.64
CA PHE A 95 5.41 8.13 18.58
C PHE A 95 5.94 7.95 20.01
N ARG A 96 5.95 9.06 20.79
CA ARG A 96 6.39 9.06 22.19
C ARG A 96 5.27 8.73 23.16
N ALA A 97 4.02 8.88 22.71
CA ALA A 97 2.82 8.58 23.48
C ALA A 97 1.88 7.61 22.76
N ASN A 98 1.02 6.95 23.51
CA ASN A 98 -0.02 6.06 22.98
C ASN A 98 -1.07 6.82 22.16
N VAL A 99 -1.30 8.08 22.49
CA VAL A 99 -2.20 8.97 21.76
C VAL A 99 -1.40 10.17 21.27
N ALA A 100 -1.51 10.43 19.98
CA ALA A 100 -0.89 11.58 19.35
C ALA A 100 -1.90 12.34 18.50
N LYS A 101 -1.79 13.67 18.48
CA LYS A 101 -2.53 14.52 17.56
C LYS A 101 -1.60 15.06 16.51
N PHE A 102 -2.08 15.24 15.30
CA PHE A 102 -1.25 15.78 14.24
C PHE A 102 -2.05 16.54 13.19
N SER A 103 -1.38 17.43 12.52
CA SER A 103 -1.81 18.15 11.32
C SER A 103 -0.58 18.41 10.45
N PHE A 104 -0.75 19.12 9.33
CA PHE A 104 0.39 19.47 8.49
C PHE A 104 0.48 20.98 8.32
N ALA A 105 1.71 21.47 8.12
CA ALA A 105 1.97 22.83 7.67
C ALA A 105 2.82 22.79 6.40
N ALA A 106 2.56 23.71 5.49
CA ALA A 106 3.31 23.83 4.26
C ALA A 106 3.70 25.28 4.02
N THR A 107 4.84 25.48 3.36
CA THR A 107 5.22 26.78 2.81
C THR A 107 5.20 26.67 1.29
N THR A 108 4.53 27.62 0.64
CA THR A 108 4.52 27.71 -0.82
C THR A 108 5.81 28.34 -1.35
N GLU A 109 6.03 28.29 -2.65
CA GLU A 109 7.16 28.99 -3.31
C GLU A 109 7.10 30.52 -3.08
N ASP A 110 5.88 31.06 -2.93
CA ASP A 110 5.65 32.50 -2.64
C ASP A 110 5.73 32.83 -1.13
N ASN A 111 6.24 31.90 -0.31
CA ASN A 111 6.37 32.03 1.15
C ASN A 111 5.03 32.20 1.90
N LEU A 112 3.92 31.72 1.35
CA LEU A 112 2.67 31.63 2.07
C LEU A 112 2.66 30.36 2.95
N ASN A 113 2.26 30.51 4.22
CA ASN A 113 2.07 29.37 5.12
C ASN A 113 0.63 28.87 5.05
N LEU A 114 0.49 27.57 4.82
CA LEU A 114 -0.76 26.83 4.74
C LEU A 114 -0.78 25.74 5.81
N TYR A 115 -1.95 25.45 6.34
CA TYR A 115 -2.16 24.39 7.32
C TYR A 115 -3.21 23.42 6.78
N LEU A 116 -2.98 22.13 6.95
CA LEU A 116 -3.93 21.08 6.60
C LEU A 116 -4.36 20.33 7.87
N GLY A 117 -5.63 20.44 8.18
CA GLY A 117 -6.32 19.71 9.24
C GLY A 117 -7.42 18.80 8.68
N THR A 118 -8.24 18.26 9.58
CA THR A 118 -9.35 17.34 9.20
C THR A 118 -10.42 18.00 8.33
N SER A 119 -10.59 19.32 8.41
CA SER A 119 -11.57 20.09 7.61
C SER A 119 -10.99 20.66 6.32
N GLY A 120 -9.71 20.39 6.02
CA GLY A 120 -9.04 20.87 4.81
C GLY A 120 -7.95 21.89 5.06
N ILE A 121 -7.71 22.74 4.05
CA ILE A 121 -6.62 23.73 4.06
C ILE A 121 -7.11 25.04 4.72
N ALA A 122 -6.27 25.60 5.58
CA ALA A 122 -6.49 26.89 6.23
C ALA A 122 -5.19 27.71 6.23
N ASN A 123 -5.29 28.99 6.55
CA ASN A 123 -4.14 29.89 6.76
C ASN A 123 -3.75 30.03 8.25
N PHE A 124 -4.33 29.21 9.13
CA PHE A 124 -4.05 29.16 10.56
C PHE A 124 -4.16 27.73 11.10
N ILE A 125 -3.47 27.45 12.19
CA ILE A 125 -3.58 26.18 12.92
C ILE A 125 -4.86 26.19 13.76
N SER A 126 -5.75 25.21 13.52
CA SER A 126 -6.92 24.99 14.36
C SER A 126 -6.65 23.85 15.36
N PRO A 127 -6.74 24.10 16.67
CA PRO A 127 -6.53 23.06 17.68
C PRO A 127 -7.53 21.90 17.60
N SER A 128 -8.73 22.15 17.07
CA SER A 128 -9.81 21.14 16.95
C SER A 128 -9.75 20.33 15.67
N GLU A 129 -8.95 20.72 14.68
CA GLU A 129 -8.91 20.12 13.35
C GLU A 129 -7.67 19.25 13.16
N LYS A 130 -7.37 18.40 14.14
CA LYS A 130 -6.22 17.49 14.11
C LYS A 130 -6.69 16.05 13.99
N TRP A 131 -5.97 15.23 13.22
CA TRP A 131 -6.13 13.80 13.29
C TRP A 131 -5.63 13.27 14.62
N ILE A 132 -6.24 12.21 15.11
CA ILE A 132 -5.88 11.56 16.36
C ILE A 132 -5.41 10.14 16.03
N TYR A 133 -4.17 9.85 16.32
CA TYR A 133 -3.63 8.51 16.38
C TYR A 133 -3.78 7.98 17.81
N ASP A 134 -4.35 6.77 17.95
CA ASP A 134 -4.45 6.06 19.21
C ASP A 134 -3.96 4.63 18.99
N SER A 135 -2.84 4.27 19.61
CA SER A 135 -2.21 2.97 19.46
C SER A 135 -3.07 1.81 19.95
N SER A 136 -4.07 2.06 20.81
CA SER A 136 -5.00 1.04 21.31
C SER A 136 -6.05 0.65 20.27
N ILE A 137 -6.40 1.58 19.37
CA ILE A 137 -7.40 1.38 18.30
C ILE A 137 -6.71 0.94 17.01
N TYR A 138 -5.51 1.45 16.79
CA TYR A 138 -4.75 1.18 15.55
C TYR A 138 -4.14 -0.22 15.62
N GLN A 139 -4.82 -1.21 15.02
CA GLN A 139 -4.28 -2.57 14.95
C GLN A 139 -2.97 -2.60 14.17
N ARG A 140 -1.88 -2.92 14.85
CA ARG A 140 -0.62 -3.28 14.22
C ARG A 140 -0.85 -4.57 13.44
N HIS A 141 -0.75 -4.52 12.12
CA HIS A 141 -0.69 -5.75 11.35
C HIS A 141 0.69 -6.38 11.59
N SER A 142 0.72 -7.42 12.41
CA SER A 142 1.91 -8.25 12.49
C SER A 142 2.07 -9.00 11.16
N ILE A 143 3.12 -8.70 10.43
CA ILE A 143 3.53 -9.51 9.29
C ILE A 143 4.30 -10.69 9.89
N PRO A 144 3.92 -11.95 9.61
CA PRO A 144 4.66 -13.11 10.08
C PRO A 144 6.13 -13.05 9.65
N ASP A 145 7.03 -13.46 10.54
CA ASP A 145 8.49 -13.36 10.32
C ASP A 145 8.94 -14.08 9.03
N TRP A 146 8.27 -15.16 8.66
CA TRP A 146 8.58 -15.93 7.46
C TRP A 146 8.37 -15.15 6.14
N VAL A 147 7.60 -14.04 6.15
CA VAL A 147 7.39 -13.20 4.97
C VAL A 147 8.61 -12.34 4.65
N TYR A 148 9.40 -11.98 5.69
CA TYR A 148 10.58 -11.15 5.48
C TYR A 148 11.68 -11.92 4.72
N GLY A 149 12.12 -11.32 3.61
CA GLY A 149 13.12 -11.92 2.75
C GLY A 149 12.62 -13.09 1.90
N SER A 150 11.30 -13.36 1.92
CA SER A 150 10.71 -14.41 1.08
C SER A 150 10.70 -14.02 -0.39
N VAL A 151 10.88 -15.03 -1.22
CA VAL A 151 10.77 -14.95 -2.67
C VAL A 151 9.54 -15.75 -3.10
N MET A 152 8.56 -15.06 -3.69
CA MET A 152 7.32 -15.70 -4.15
C MET A 152 7.38 -15.93 -5.64
N TYR A 153 7.00 -17.15 -6.07
CA TYR A 153 6.83 -17.52 -7.47
C TYR A 153 5.36 -17.81 -7.75
N GLN A 154 4.78 -17.08 -8.69
CA GLN A 154 3.40 -17.32 -9.12
C GLN A 154 3.37 -18.35 -10.23
N VAL A 155 2.56 -19.39 -10.04
CA VAL A 155 2.38 -20.47 -11.03
C VAL A 155 0.94 -20.45 -11.55
N PHE A 156 0.82 -20.51 -12.86
CA PHE A 156 -0.42 -20.84 -13.55
C PHE A 156 -0.33 -22.32 -13.97
N PRO A 157 -0.91 -23.29 -13.20
CA PRO A 157 -0.66 -24.71 -13.40
C PRO A 157 -0.92 -25.17 -14.83
N GLU A 158 -2.02 -24.74 -15.42
CA GLU A 158 -2.43 -25.09 -16.78
C GLU A 158 -1.37 -24.75 -17.86
N ARG A 159 -0.49 -23.77 -17.57
CA ARG A 159 0.55 -23.27 -18.49
C ARG A 159 1.98 -23.52 -18.01
N PHE A 160 2.15 -24.23 -16.91
CA PHE A 160 3.46 -24.38 -16.28
C PHE A 160 4.17 -25.67 -16.65
N ALA A 161 3.53 -26.82 -16.44
CA ALA A 161 4.06 -28.14 -16.82
C ALA A 161 2.92 -29.14 -16.89
N ASN A 162 2.94 -30.00 -17.93
CA ASN A 162 2.04 -31.13 -18.08
C ASN A 162 2.70 -32.38 -17.46
N GLY A 163 2.26 -32.74 -16.26
CA GLY A 163 2.81 -33.87 -15.52
C GLY A 163 2.12 -35.19 -15.81
N ARG A 164 0.84 -35.15 -16.16
CA ARG A 164 0.01 -36.34 -16.42
C ARG A 164 -0.88 -36.12 -17.65
N SER A 165 -0.42 -36.52 -18.79
CA SER A 165 -1.17 -36.38 -20.05
C SER A 165 -2.48 -37.17 -20.10
N GLU A 166 -2.64 -38.18 -19.25
CA GLU A 166 -3.86 -39.00 -19.15
C GLU A 166 -5.06 -38.27 -18.53
N ILE A 167 -4.82 -37.15 -17.82
CA ILE A 167 -5.90 -36.31 -17.27
C ILE A 167 -6.19 -35.10 -18.13
N ASN A 168 -5.52 -34.93 -19.25
CA ASN A 168 -5.74 -33.81 -20.16
C ASN A 168 -7.16 -33.83 -20.71
N PRO A 169 -7.81 -32.66 -20.85
CA PRO A 169 -9.08 -32.55 -21.57
C PRO A 169 -8.90 -32.94 -23.06
N GLU A 170 -9.95 -33.47 -23.67
CA GLU A 170 -9.92 -33.93 -25.08
C GLU A 170 -9.47 -32.88 -26.09
N ASN A 171 -9.69 -31.59 -25.78
CA ASN A 171 -9.32 -30.46 -26.62
C ASN A 171 -7.96 -29.82 -26.24
N THR A 172 -7.11 -30.56 -25.53
CA THR A 172 -5.75 -30.10 -25.22
C THR A 172 -4.92 -29.99 -26.50
N VAL A 173 -4.27 -28.82 -26.66
CA VAL A 173 -3.34 -28.62 -27.79
C VAL A 173 -1.97 -29.19 -27.45
N GLU A 174 -1.12 -29.34 -28.47
CA GLU A 174 0.25 -29.82 -28.26
C GLU A 174 1.00 -28.92 -27.27
N TRP A 175 1.66 -29.55 -26.28
CA TRP A 175 2.43 -28.83 -25.28
C TRP A 175 3.54 -27.98 -25.93
N GLY A 176 3.61 -26.69 -25.56
CA GLY A 176 4.58 -25.77 -26.13
C GLY A 176 4.13 -25.10 -27.44
N SER A 177 2.94 -25.42 -27.96
CA SER A 177 2.33 -24.64 -29.05
C SER A 177 2.06 -23.20 -28.64
N VAL A 178 1.88 -22.30 -29.61
CA VAL A 178 1.56 -20.88 -29.32
C VAL A 178 0.21 -20.82 -28.60
N PRO A 179 0.18 -20.37 -27.34
CA PRO A 179 -1.04 -20.39 -26.56
C PRO A 179 -2.03 -19.33 -27.03
N THR A 180 -3.31 -19.71 -27.09
CA THR A 180 -4.42 -18.76 -27.24
C THR A 180 -5.13 -18.56 -25.90
N ARG A 181 -6.11 -17.67 -25.87
CA ARG A 181 -6.87 -17.37 -24.65
C ARG A 181 -7.74 -18.55 -24.18
N LEU A 182 -8.15 -19.43 -25.09
CA LEU A 182 -9.14 -20.48 -24.83
C LEU A 182 -8.56 -21.90 -24.82
N ASP A 183 -7.29 -22.08 -25.23
CA ASP A 183 -6.67 -23.39 -25.34
C ASP A 183 -6.34 -23.98 -23.99
N PHE A 184 -6.52 -25.30 -23.87
CA PHE A 184 -5.91 -26.08 -22.82
C PHE A 184 -4.55 -26.57 -23.29
N GLN A 185 -3.49 -26.31 -22.50
CA GLN A 185 -2.15 -26.85 -22.70
C GLN A 185 -1.93 -28.12 -21.89
N GLY A 186 -2.83 -28.42 -20.94
CA GLY A 186 -2.80 -29.64 -20.14
C GLY A 186 -1.84 -29.59 -18.95
N GLY A 187 -1.38 -28.41 -18.55
CA GLY A 187 -0.61 -28.29 -17.32
C GLY A 187 -1.45 -28.63 -16.08
N ASP A 188 -0.84 -29.27 -15.10
CA ASP A 188 -1.50 -29.83 -13.92
C ASP A 188 -0.67 -29.68 -12.64
N LEU A 189 -1.20 -30.11 -11.49
CA LEU A 189 -0.48 -30.03 -10.22
C LEU A 189 0.67 -31.06 -10.14
N TYR A 190 0.59 -32.17 -10.84
CA TYR A 190 1.70 -33.11 -10.92
C TYR A 190 2.90 -32.50 -11.65
N GLY A 191 2.65 -31.73 -12.73
CA GLY A 191 3.68 -30.97 -13.41
C GLY A 191 4.31 -29.90 -12.53
N VAL A 192 3.53 -29.27 -11.66
CA VAL A 192 4.08 -28.35 -10.63
C VAL A 192 4.99 -29.10 -9.67
N ILE A 193 4.55 -30.28 -9.16
CA ILE A 193 5.32 -31.10 -8.25
C ILE A 193 6.63 -31.57 -8.93
N ASP A 194 6.57 -32.04 -10.15
CA ASP A 194 7.73 -32.51 -10.93
C ASP A 194 8.77 -31.37 -11.18
N LYS A 195 8.37 -30.10 -11.00
CA LYS A 195 9.23 -28.91 -11.18
C LYS A 195 9.59 -28.18 -9.89
N LEU A 196 9.28 -28.73 -8.72
CA LEU A 196 9.60 -28.09 -7.44
C LEU A 196 11.10 -27.85 -7.26
N ASP A 197 11.96 -28.80 -7.65
CA ASP A 197 13.43 -28.64 -7.56
C ASP A 197 13.91 -27.45 -8.41
N HIS A 198 13.31 -27.23 -9.57
CA HIS A 198 13.60 -26.07 -10.40
C HIS A 198 13.17 -24.78 -9.70
N ILE A 199 11.98 -24.74 -9.12
CA ILE A 199 11.46 -23.57 -8.40
C ILE A 199 12.35 -23.27 -7.18
N GLU A 200 12.72 -24.29 -6.41
CA GLU A 200 13.61 -24.15 -5.25
C GLU A 200 14.99 -23.63 -5.66
N SER A 201 15.54 -24.09 -6.80
CA SER A 201 16.84 -23.62 -7.32
C SER A 201 16.89 -22.12 -7.62
N LEU A 202 15.73 -21.48 -7.80
CA LEU A 202 15.58 -20.02 -7.98
C LEU A 202 15.58 -19.25 -6.65
N GLY A 203 15.71 -19.94 -5.51
CA GLY A 203 15.61 -19.32 -4.18
C GLY A 203 14.18 -19.02 -3.74
N VAL A 204 13.18 -19.61 -4.40
CA VAL A 204 11.76 -19.45 -4.07
C VAL A 204 11.43 -20.25 -2.82
N ASN A 205 10.70 -19.62 -1.88
CA ASN A 205 10.20 -20.26 -0.67
C ASN A 205 8.70 -20.06 -0.45
N ILE A 206 8.02 -19.32 -1.34
CA ILE A 206 6.58 -19.18 -1.37
C ILE A 206 6.05 -19.49 -2.77
N LEU A 207 5.15 -20.45 -2.86
CA LEU A 207 4.44 -20.78 -4.09
C LEU A 207 3.04 -20.17 -4.05
N TYR A 208 2.74 -19.29 -5.02
CA TYR A 208 1.41 -18.74 -5.23
C TYR A 208 0.78 -19.42 -6.44
N LEU A 209 -0.26 -20.21 -6.24
CA LEU A 209 -0.98 -20.86 -7.33
C LEU A 209 -2.12 -19.96 -7.83
N ASN A 210 -2.24 -19.78 -9.15
CA ASN A 210 -3.49 -19.32 -9.75
C ASN A 210 -4.62 -20.28 -9.35
N PRO A 211 -5.90 -19.88 -9.46
CA PRO A 211 -7.00 -20.71 -8.97
C PRO A 211 -6.93 -22.16 -9.46
N ILE A 212 -7.10 -23.10 -8.52
CA ILE A 212 -7.02 -24.55 -8.78
C ILE A 212 -8.38 -25.24 -8.62
N PHE A 213 -9.42 -24.50 -8.25
CA PHE A 213 -10.74 -25.02 -7.97
C PHE A 213 -11.50 -25.44 -9.24
N LEU A 214 -12.56 -26.24 -9.05
CA LEU A 214 -13.40 -26.74 -10.14
C LEU A 214 -13.97 -25.57 -10.97
N SER A 215 -13.68 -25.57 -12.26
CA SER A 215 -14.09 -24.55 -13.21
C SER A 215 -13.98 -25.10 -14.64
N GLY A 216 -14.81 -24.56 -15.54
CA GLY A 216 -14.77 -24.91 -16.97
C GLY A 216 -13.75 -24.13 -17.79
N SER A 217 -13.19 -23.03 -17.27
CA SER A 217 -12.21 -22.23 -17.99
C SER A 217 -10.77 -22.70 -17.75
N THR A 218 -9.88 -22.29 -18.65
CA THR A 218 -8.43 -22.58 -18.51
C THR A 218 -7.82 -21.86 -17.31
N HIS A 219 -8.27 -20.65 -17.00
CA HIS A 219 -7.71 -19.79 -15.94
C HIS A 219 -8.35 -20.01 -14.55
N LYS A 220 -9.51 -20.67 -14.47
CA LYS A 220 -10.23 -21.08 -13.25
C LYS A 220 -10.63 -19.96 -12.27
N TYR A 221 -10.58 -18.68 -12.70
CA TYR A 221 -11.09 -17.55 -11.92
C TYR A 221 -12.62 -17.50 -11.82
N ASP A 222 -13.32 -18.26 -12.66
CA ASP A 222 -14.77 -18.48 -12.68
C ASP A 222 -15.15 -19.78 -11.93
N SER A 223 -14.56 -19.99 -10.75
CA SER A 223 -14.76 -21.21 -9.95
C SER A 223 -16.23 -21.52 -9.69
N TRP A 224 -16.63 -22.77 -9.94
CA TRP A 224 -17.98 -23.28 -9.70
C TRP A 224 -18.14 -23.85 -8.28
N ASP A 225 -17.04 -24.44 -7.76
CA ASP A 225 -17.02 -25.06 -6.44
C ASP A 225 -15.64 -24.84 -5.81
N HIS A 226 -15.62 -24.08 -4.70
CA HIS A 226 -14.39 -23.78 -3.96
C HIS A 226 -13.96 -24.89 -2.98
N PHE A 227 -14.76 -25.95 -2.84
CA PHE A 227 -14.44 -27.11 -2.02
C PHE A 227 -13.85 -28.27 -2.82
N LYS A 228 -13.76 -28.13 -4.14
CA LYS A 228 -13.21 -29.15 -5.04
C LYS A 228 -12.06 -28.62 -5.87
N VAL A 229 -10.98 -29.36 -5.88
CA VAL A 229 -9.88 -29.15 -6.85
C VAL A 229 -10.37 -29.59 -8.22
N CYS A 230 -9.94 -28.89 -9.26
CA CYS A 230 -10.33 -29.24 -10.63
C CYS A 230 -9.74 -30.59 -11.03
N LEU A 231 -10.58 -31.49 -11.53
CA LEU A 231 -10.18 -32.83 -11.96
C LEU A 231 -9.14 -32.84 -13.11
N LEU A 232 -9.07 -31.72 -13.86
CA LEU A 232 -8.02 -31.53 -14.89
C LEU A 232 -6.65 -31.20 -14.26
N TYR A 233 -6.57 -31.06 -12.94
CA TYR A 233 -5.33 -30.76 -12.22
C TYR A 233 -4.89 -31.89 -11.30
N THR A 234 -5.79 -32.83 -11.02
CA THR A 234 -5.54 -33.95 -10.12
C THR A 234 -6.31 -35.20 -10.63
N SER A 235 -5.87 -36.39 -10.27
CA SER A 235 -6.70 -37.60 -10.41
C SER A 235 -7.77 -37.66 -9.30
N ASP A 236 -8.84 -38.42 -9.50
CA ASP A 236 -9.93 -38.65 -8.56
C ASP A 236 -9.48 -39.03 -7.12
N ALA A 237 -8.28 -39.59 -6.97
CA ALA A 237 -7.72 -39.96 -5.66
C ALA A 237 -7.33 -38.78 -4.78
N ALA A 238 -7.25 -37.54 -5.31
CA ALA A 238 -6.92 -36.34 -4.52
C ALA A 238 -8.11 -35.81 -3.74
N ASP A 239 -9.35 -36.13 -4.13
CA ASP A 239 -10.57 -35.76 -3.37
C ASP A 239 -10.69 -36.54 -2.03
N GLU A 240 -9.99 -37.66 -1.85
CA GLU A 240 -10.00 -38.45 -0.62
C GLU A 240 -9.02 -37.96 0.47
N ILE A 241 -8.03 -37.12 0.10
CA ILE A 241 -6.99 -36.62 1.03
C ILE A 241 -7.39 -35.34 1.76
N VAL A 242 -8.46 -34.65 1.33
CA VAL A 242 -8.92 -33.36 1.86
C VAL A 242 -10.15 -33.52 2.79
N ARG A 243 -10.35 -34.69 3.37
CA ARG A 243 -11.36 -34.94 4.42
C ARG A 243 -10.76 -35.01 5.82
#